data_ada31e630bff6c4ddaf3a85ee41eb93b
#
_entry.id   ada31e630bff6c4ddaf3a85ee41eb93b
#
_cell.length_a   1.000
_cell.length_b   1.000
_cell.length_c   1.000
_cell.angle_alpha   90.00
_cell.angle_beta   90.00
_cell.angle_gamma   90.00
#
_symmetry.space_group_name_H-M   'P 1'
#
loop_
_entity.id
_entity.type
_entity.pdbx_description
1 polymer ?
#
loop_
_entity_poly.entity_id
_entity_poly.type
_entity_poly.pdbx_seq_one_letter_code
_entity_poly.pdbx_strand_id
1 'polypeptide(L)'
;MRAMSGRASSSTSSMPTTAARRVKRDSVGRRRVTDRGRCRLLKSLASIENPTREESTATSERLETFLSRKGRHATFEATRKSARRVHQRVAGRTVREYMSLPASQYSTLDGESVERVDEDTFKVELSEFNFLGFRLKPRLRARVHVRDDGSGCEVRVEDMELSGSGVVESASDSFEIVSVNNVTWRDIELEALTEVERAVVDSEGGEFKEMMSETRVSVYLIVPGWFPFTVKSTERTGRFVVNQVVNQVVPKFLTQLTEDYRRWSSGDDSRAATGGGMFDCEVGEEECVVQDSTK
;
A
#
# COMPACT_ATOMS: atom_id res chain seq x y z
N MET A 1 38.07 -32.85 -52.65
CA MET A 1 37.68 -32.57 -54.05
C MET A 1 36.99 -31.18 -54.03
N ARG A 2 37.71 -30.30 -54.69
CA ARG A 2 37.25 -29.21 -55.60
C ARG A 2 36.17 -28.30 -55.06
N ALA A 3 36.45 -27.05 -54.70
CA ALA A 3 37.09 -25.98 -55.52
C ALA A 3 36.00 -25.12 -56.25
N MET A 4 36.23 -23.86 -56.08
CA MET A 4 36.04 -22.74 -56.99
C MET A 4 34.73 -21.92 -56.80
N SER A 5 34.85 -20.69 -56.49
CA SER A 5 35.42 -19.55 -57.20
C SER A 5 34.31 -18.67 -57.77
N GLY A 6 34.29 -17.45 -57.43
CA GLY A 6 34.50 -16.36 -58.32
C GLY A 6 33.80 -15.07 -57.88
N ARG A 7 34.58 -14.05 -57.56
CA ARG A 7 34.76 -12.74 -58.20
C ARG A 7 33.49 -11.86 -58.25
N ALA A 8 33.45 -10.71 -57.57
CA ALA A 8 34.18 -9.43 -57.82
C ALA A 8 33.53 -8.57 -58.90
N SER A 9 33.20 -7.34 -58.54
CA SER A 9 33.47 -6.06 -59.18
C SER A 9 32.61 -4.99 -58.54
N SER A 10 33.15 -4.05 -57.83
CA SER A 10 33.70 -2.73 -58.23
C SER A 10 32.65 -1.83 -58.84
N SER A 11 32.39 -0.69 -58.37
CA SER A 11 33.03 0.63 -58.42
C SER A 11 31.88 1.65 -58.23
N THR A 12 31.95 2.76 -57.72
CA THR A 12 32.75 3.96 -57.67
C THR A 12 31.95 5.05 -56.99
N SER A 13 32.56 5.70 -56.03
CA SER A 13 32.89 7.13 -56.07
C SER A 13 31.74 8.17 -56.16
N SER A 14 31.55 8.93 -55.13
CA SER A 14 31.78 10.40 -55.13
C SER A 14 31.39 11.06 -53.82
N MET A 15 32.33 11.66 -53.14
CA MET A 15 32.16 12.84 -52.32
C MET A 15 32.26 14.07 -53.27
N PRO A 16 31.96 15.31 -52.89
CA PRO A 16 31.91 15.95 -51.60
C PRO A 16 30.71 16.92 -51.40
N THR A 17 30.47 17.52 -50.27
CA THR A 17 30.56 18.98 -50.10
C THR A 17 30.22 19.42 -48.68
N THR A 18 31.10 20.15 -48.11
CA THR A 18 31.11 20.99 -46.92
C THR A 18 29.88 21.88 -46.78
N ALA A 19 29.24 21.91 -45.62
CA ALA A 19 28.53 23.10 -45.15
C ALA A 19 28.29 23.14 -43.62
N ALA A 20 28.96 24.11 -43.04
CA ALA A 20 28.53 24.94 -41.92
C ALA A 20 28.12 24.26 -40.57
N ARG A 21 29.07 24.25 -39.70
CA ARG A 21 28.94 24.12 -38.25
C ARG A 21 28.15 25.29 -37.64
N ARG A 22 26.87 25.07 -37.31
CA ARG A 22 26.07 26.02 -36.56
C ARG A 22 25.98 25.55 -35.10
N VAL A 23 26.74 26.20 -34.25
CA VAL A 23 26.68 26.05 -32.80
C VAL A 23 25.31 26.51 -32.33
N LYS A 24 24.44 25.60 -31.86
CA LYS A 24 23.24 25.96 -31.12
C LYS A 24 23.58 25.88 -29.63
N ARG A 25 23.39 27.01 -28.96
CA ARG A 25 23.45 27.20 -27.53
C ARG A 25 22.44 26.27 -26.86
N ASP A 26 22.92 25.42 -25.95
CA ASP A 26 22.10 24.63 -25.08
C ASP A 26 21.37 25.57 -24.11
N SER A 27 20.07 25.73 -24.36
CA SER A 27 19.14 26.28 -23.39
C SER A 27 18.87 25.21 -22.33
N VAL A 28 19.32 25.46 -21.11
CA VAL A 28 18.98 24.69 -19.90
C VAL A 28 17.46 24.61 -19.79
N GLY A 29 16.91 23.50 -20.28
CA GLY A 29 15.51 23.21 -20.16
C GLY A 29 15.15 22.93 -18.71
N ARG A 30 14.51 23.88 -18.05
CA ARG A 30 13.74 23.61 -16.82
C ARG A 30 12.79 22.48 -17.14
N ARG A 31 13.06 21.29 -16.63
CA ARG A 31 12.10 20.20 -16.65
C ARG A 31 10.91 20.63 -15.78
N ARG A 32 9.86 21.09 -16.44
CA ARG A 32 8.54 21.17 -15.83
C ARG A 32 8.18 19.75 -15.39
N VAL A 33 7.95 19.55 -14.10
CA VAL A 33 7.28 18.37 -13.59
C VAL A 33 5.98 18.28 -14.37
N THR A 34 5.88 17.27 -15.23
CA THR A 34 4.80 17.20 -16.18
C THR A 34 3.51 16.88 -15.44
N ASP A 35 2.49 17.65 -15.76
CA ASP A 35 1.07 17.54 -15.37
C ASP A 35 0.48 16.12 -15.49
N ARG A 36 1.18 15.23 -16.21
CA ARG A 36 0.80 13.82 -16.38
C ARG A 36 0.91 12.96 -15.09
N GLY A 37 1.83 13.30 -14.18
CA GLY A 37 1.93 12.62 -12.88
C GLY A 37 0.77 12.99 -11.96
N ARG A 38 0.41 14.28 -11.92
CA ARG A 38 -0.73 14.80 -11.16
C ARG A 38 -2.07 14.19 -11.61
N CYS A 39 -2.27 14.10 -12.93
CA CYS A 39 -3.50 13.55 -13.50
C CYS A 39 -3.64 12.02 -13.27
N ARG A 40 -2.53 11.30 -13.13
CA ARG A 40 -2.56 9.85 -12.83
C ARG A 40 -2.92 9.57 -11.37
N LEU A 41 -2.42 10.40 -10.44
CA LEU A 41 -2.72 10.28 -9.01
C LEU A 41 -4.20 10.58 -8.71
N LEU A 42 -4.72 11.67 -9.27
CA LEU A 42 -6.14 12.01 -9.12
C LEU A 42 -7.06 10.95 -9.73
N LYS A 43 -6.65 10.31 -10.84
CA LYS A 43 -7.37 9.18 -11.41
C LYS A 43 -7.29 7.91 -10.55
N SER A 44 -6.18 7.68 -9.82
CA SER A 44 -6.06 6.55 -8.90
C SER A 44 -6.98 6.69 -7.69
N LEU A 45 -7.15 7.92 -7.17
CA LEU A 45 -8.10 8.21 -6.09
C LEU A 45 -9.56 8.13 -6.56
N ALA A 46 -9.84 8.52 -7.80
CA ALA A 46 -11.19 8.47 -8.39
C ALA A 46 -11.66 7.05 -8.77
N SER A 47 -10.76 6.06 -8.80
CA SER A 47 -11.09 4.66 -9.12
C SER A 47 -11.45 3.83 -7.88
N ILE A 48 -11.50 4.46 -6.69
CA ILE A 48 -11.94 3.82 -5.46
C ILE A 48 -13.44 4.06 -5.37
N GLU A 49 -14.24 3.04 -5.67
CA GLU A 49 -15.69 3.08 -5.54
C GLU A 49 -16.09 3.33 -4.09
N ASN A 50 -16.82 4.44 -3.87
CA ASN A 50 -17.49 4.89 -2.65
C ASN A 50 -16.68 5.26 -1.40
N PRO A 51 -15.94 6.39 -1.42
CA PRO A 51 -15.85 7.22 -0.22
C PRO A 51 -17.07 8.14 -0.14
N THR A 52 -17.46 8.55 1.05
CA THR A 52 -18.32 9.75 1.12
C THR A 52 -17.58 10.86 0.37
N ARG A 53 -18.26 11.49 -0.56
CA ARG A 53 -17.66 12.46 -1.53
C ARG A 53 -16.85 13.56 -0.81
N GLU A 54 -17.23 13.89 0.41
CA GLU A 54 -16.60 14.90 1.25
C GLU A 54 -15.22 14.48 1.78
N GLU A 55 -15.03 13.23 2.22
CA GLU A 55 -13.75 12.74 2.74
C GLU A 55 -12.69 12.55 1.65
N SER A 56 -13.13 12.12 0.47
CA SER A 56 -12.25 12.06 -0.71
C SER A 56 -11.76 13.45 -1.09
N THR A 57 -12.62 14.47 -0.95
CA THR A 57 -12.29 15.85 -1.23
C THR A 57 -11.28 16.39 -0.20
N ALA A 58 -11.52 16.17 1.09
CA ALA A 58 -10.62 16.61 2.17
C ALA A 58 -9.20 15.99 2.05
N THR A 59 -9.12 14.69 1.74
CA THR A 59 -7.83 14.02 1.51
C THR A 59 -7.11 14.58 0.29
N SER A 60 -7.85 14.88 -0.79
CA SER A 60 -7.28 15.46 -2.01
C SER A 60 -6.76 16.88 -1.77
N GLU A 61 -7.51 17.73 -1.07
CA GLU A 61 -7.12 19.10 -0.73
C GLU A 61 -5.90 19.13 0.19
N ARG A 62 -5.84 18.25 1.18
CA ARG A 62 -4.69 18.08 2.08
C ARG A 62 -3.44 17.71 1.28
N LEU A 63 -3.55 16.72 0.41
CA LEU A 63 -2.45 16.29 -0.44
C LEU A 63 -2.00 17.37 -1.43
N GLU A 64 -2.94 18.10 -2.05
CA GLU A 64 -2.60 19.22 -2.94
C GLU A 64 -1.87 20.33 -2.18
N THR A 65 -2.33 20.66 -0.99
CA THR A 65 -1.68 21.62 -0.10
C THR A 65 -0.26 21.17 0.23
N PHE A 66 -0.06 19.91 0.58
CA PHE A 66 1.26 19.34 0.86
C PHE A 66 2.18 19.42 -0.37
N LEU A 67 1.70 19.00 -1.53
CA LEU A 67 2.48 18.98 -2.78
C LEU A 67 2.78 20.39 -3.33
N SER A 68 2.03 21.41 -2.90
CA SER A 68 2.30 22.81 -3.26
C SER A 68 3.47 23.43 -2.47
N ARG A 69 3.87 22.83 -1.35
CA ARG A 69 4.97 23.28 -0.51
C ARG A 69 6.30 23.21 -1.26
N LYS A 70 7.16 24.22 -1.04
CA LYS A 70 8.49 24.26 -1.67
C LYS A 70 9.39 23.19 -1.08
N GLY A 71 10.11 22.46 -1.93
CA GLY A 71 11.05 21.44 -1.49
C GLY A 71 11.35 20.40 -2.56
N ARG A 72 12.18 19.42 -2.19
CA ARG A 72 12.43 18.21 -2.99
C ARG A 72 11.43 17.16 -2.53
N HIS A 73 10.51 16.77 -3.38
CA HIS A 73 9.51 15.76 -3.05
C HIS A 73 9.98 14.37 -3.46
N ALA A 74 9.89 13.42 -2.53
CA ALA A 74 10.00 11.99 -2.77
C ALA A 74 8.63 11.34 -2.58
N THR A 75 8.29 10.37 -3.43
CA THR A 75 7.03 9.62 -3.36
C THR A 75 7.32 8.14 -3.46
N PHE A 76 6.74 7.37 -2.56
CA PHE A 76 6.87 5.92 -2.58
C PHE A 76 5.53 5.26 -2.28
N GLU A 77 5.22 4.23 -3.08
CA GLU A 77 3.93 3.58 -3.10
C GLU A 77 4.08 2.07 -2.93
N ALA A 78 3.11 1.47 -2.29
CA ALA A 78 2.97 0.03 -2.18
C ALA A 78 1.51 -0.38 -2.36
N THR A 79 1.30 -1.56 -2.95
CA THR A 79 -0.01 -2.18 -3.06
C THR A 79 0.10 -3.64 -2.64
N ARG A 80 -0.81 -4.09 -1.79
CA ARG A 80 -0.88 -5.49 -1.38
C ARG A 80 -2.31 -5.99 -1.49
N LYS A 81 -2.45 -7.18 -2.10
CA LYS A 81 -3.69 -7.96 -2.08
C LYS A 81 -3.47 -9.21 -1.26
N SER A 82 -4.44 -9.55 -0.46
CA SER A 82 -4.47 -10.79 0.33
C SER A 82 -5.87 -11.38 0.27
N ALA A 83 -5.97 -12.70 0.33
CA ALA A 83 -7.24 -13.41 0.36
C ALA A 83 -7.16 -14.57 1.36
N ARG A 84 -8.27 -14.84 2.02
CA ARG A 84 -8.45 -15.95 2.96
C ARG A 84 -9.82 -16.57 2.78
N ARG A 85 -9.88 -17.88 2.83
CA ARG A 85 -11.14 -18.63 2.76
C ARG A 85 -11.67 -18.92 4.15
N VAL A 86 -12.97 -18.81 4.31
CA VAL A 86 -13.68 -19.09 5.56
C VAL A 86 -14.86 -19.98 5.27
N HIS A 87 -15.11 -20.95 6.16
CA HIS A 87 -16.28 -21.80 6.11
C HIS A 87 -17.46 -21.11 6.75
N GLN A 88 -18.52 -20.86 5.97
CA GLN A 88 -19.81 -20.36 6.43
C GLN A 88 -20.73 -21.55 6.68
N ARG A 89 -20.99 -21.89 7.95
CA ARG A 89 -21.83 -23.02 8.36
C ARG A 89 -23.30 -22.75 8.06
N VAL A 90 -24.08 -23.81 7.81
CA VAL A 90 -25.53 -23.71 7.52
C VAL A 90 -26.30 -23.05 8.67
N ALA A 91 -26.00 -23.40 9.90
CA ALA A 91 -26.65 -22.86 11.11
C ALA A 91 -25.91 -21.64 11.70
N GLY A 92 -24.83 -21.18 11.07
CA GLY A 92 -24.02 -20.07 11.54
C GLY A 92 -24.49 -18.72 11.00
N ARG A 93 -24.00 -17.66 11.64
CA ARG A 93 -24.15 -16.28 11.14
C ARG A 93 -23.32 -16.11 9.85
N THR A 94 -23.86 -15.38 8.88
CA THR A 94 -23.26 -15.24 7.55
C THR A 94 -22.09 -14.25 7.50
N VAL A 95 -21.23 -14.38 6.49
CA VAL A 95 -20.17 -13.39 6.22
C VAL A 95 -20.77 -12.01 5.94
N ARG A 96 -21.91 -11.94 5.25
CA ARG A 96 -22.63 -10.68 5.00
C ARG A 96 -23.05 -9.98 6.29
N GLU A 97 -23.66 -10.72 7.22
CA GLU A 97 -24.06 -10.17 8.53
C GLU A 97 -22.84 -9.68 9.32
N TYR A 98 -21.74 -10.45 9.31
CA TYR A 98 -20.48 -10.05 9.94
C TYR A 98 -19.93 -8.75 9.34
N MET A 99 -19.88 -8.65 8.01
CA MET A 99 -19.37 -7.47 7.31
C MET A 99 -20.32 -6.26 7.38
N SER A 100 -21.53 -6.43 7.96
CA SER A 100 -22.46 -5.35 8.27
C SER A 100 -22.38 -4.87 9.73
N LEU A 101 -21.53 -5.50 10.55
CA LEU A 101 -21.35 -5.09 11.94
C LEU A 101 -20.73 -3.68 12.02
N PRO A 102 -21.12 -2.87 13.01
CA PRO A 102 -20.40 -1.62 13.30
C PRO A 102 -18.90 -1.87 13.51
N ALA A 103 -18.06 -0.93 13.09
CA ALA A 103 -16.62 -1.07 13.21
C ALA A 103 -16.14 -1.40 14.64
N SER A 104 -16.87 -0.88 15.64
CA SER A 104 -16.61 -1.13 17.05
C SER A 104 -16.81 -2.59 17.50
N GLN A 105 -17.45 -3.43 16.68
CA GLN A 105 -17.69 -4.84 16.99
C GLN A 105 -16.66 -5.81 16.38
N TYR A 106 -15.70 -5.31 15.60
CA TYR A 106 -14.60 -6.13 15.12
C TYR A 106 -13.51 -6.23 16.19
N SER A 107 -13.30 -7.43 16.75
CA SER A 107 -12.27 -7.64 17.79
C SER A 107 -10.83 -7.47 17.27
N THR A 108 -10.64 -7.53 15.96
CA THR A 108 -9.35 -7.29 15.31
C THR A 108 -8.83 -5.86 15.45
N LEU A 109 -9.73 -4.92 15.78
CA LEU A 109 -9.40 -3.50 15.98
C LEU A 109 -9.12 -3.15 17.45
N ASP A 110 -9.31 -4.11 18.36
CA ASP A 110 -9.08 -3.94 19.80
C ASP A 110 -7.78 -4.66 20.20
N GLY A 111 -6.63 -4.14 19.85
CA GLY A 111 -5.32 -4.67 20.23
C GLY A 111 -4.54 -3.73 21.15
N GLU A 112 -3.42 -4.17 21.71
CA GLU A 112 -2.53 -3.32 22.52
C GLU A 112 -2.02 -2.11 21.74
N SER A 113 -1.95 -2.23 20.41
CA SER A 113 -1.48 -1.17 19.50
C SER A 113 -2.62 -0.35 18.88
N VAL A 114 -3.88 -0.58 19.29
CA VAL A 114 -5.06 0.09 18.74
C VAL A 114 -5.87 0.72 19.84
N GLU A 115 -6.06 2.03 19.77
CA GLU A 115 -6.91 2.82 20.67
C GLU A 115 -8.15 3.25 19.90
N ARG A 116 -9.34 2.94 20.40
CA ARG A 116 -10.60 3.44 19.84
C ARG A 116 -10.80 4.90 20.23
N VAL A 117 -11.02 5.76 19.25
CA VAL A 117 -11.32 7.19 19.45
C VAL A 117 -12.83 7.44 19.49
N ASP A 118 -13.56 6.84 18.54
CA ASP A 118 -15.01 6.88 18.43
C ASP A 118 -15.58 5.59 17.80
N GLU A 119 -16.80 5.61 17.26
CA GLU A 119 -17.46 4.41 16.74
C GLU A 119 -16.78 3.80 15.53
N ASP A 120 -16.14 4.62 14.70
CA ASP A 120 -15.53 4.22 13.42
C ASP A 120 -14.05 4.63 13.27
N THR A 121 -13.50 5.36 14.26
CA THR A 121 -12.16 5.95 14.20
C THR A 121 -11.24 5.34 15.27
N PHE A 122 -10.06 4.95 14.84
CA PHE A 122 -9.07 4.25 15.65
C PHE A 122 -7.70 4.90 15.51
N LYS A 123 -6.94 4.97 16.60
CA LYS A 123 -5.50 5.25 16.57
C LYS A 123 -4.74 3.93 16.58
N VAL A 124 -3.81 3.82 15.67
CA VAL A 124 -2.99 2.62 15.48
C VAL A 124 -1.52 3.01 15.61
N GLU A 125 -0.84 2.40 16.56
CA GLU A 125 0.60 2.59 16.75
C GLU A 125 1.35 1.44 16.07
N LEU A 126 2.23 1.76 15.11
CA LEU A 126 3.09 0.78 14.48
C LEU A 126 4.38 0.60 15.30
N SER A 127 4.98 -0.58 15.23
CA SER A 127 6.30 -0.83 15.82
C SER A 127 7.36 0.10 15.23
N GLU A 128 8.34 0.44 16.03
CA GLU A 128 9.48 1.24 15.59
C GLU A 128 10.28 0.49 14.51
N PHE A 129 10.67 1.21 13.47
CA PHE A 129 11.54 0.69 12.42
C PHE A 129 12.60 1.71 11.99
N ASN A 130 13.67 1.22 11.35
CA ASN A 130 14.74 2.06 10.84
C ASN A 130 14.47 2.45 9.38
N PHE A 131 14.59 3.76 9.10
CA PHE A 131 14.53 4.30 7.75
C PHE A 131 15.71 5.25 7.50
N LEU A 132 16.63 4.86 6.65
CA LEU A 132 17.82 5.63 6.31
C LEU A 132 18.65 6.07 7.55
N GLY A 133 18.74 5.21 8.57
CA GLY A 133 19.45 5.47 9.82
C GLY A 133 18.66 6.26 10.86
N PHE A 134 17.40 6.58 10.61
CA PHE A 134 16.50 7.23 11.55
C PHE A 134 15.49 6.23 12.09
N ARG A 135 15.26 6.28 13.41
CA ARG A 135 14.20 5.51 14.05
C ARG A 135 12.87 6.23 13.86
N LEU A 136 11.89 5.50 13.37
CA LEU A 136 10.55 5.98 13.06
C LEU A 136 9.54 5.11 13.81
N LYS A 137 8.62 5.74 14.52
CA LYS A 137 7.48 5.10 15.19
C LYS A 137 6.21 5.82 14.73
N PRO A 138 5.53 5.32 13.68
CA PRO A 138 4.32 5.94 13.17
C PRO A 138 3.13 5.68 14.09
N ARG A 139 2.30 6.69 14.27
CA ARG A 139 0.97 6.61 14.86
C ARG A 139 -0.03 7.10 13.83
N LEU A 140 -0.97 6.23 13.47
CA LEU A 140 -1.95 6.47 12.43
C LEU A 140 -3.32 6.72 13.05
N ARG A 141 -4.09 7.64 12.47
CA ARG A 141 -5.54 7.72 12.69
C ARG A 141 -6.23 7.10 11.50
N ALA A 142 -6.97 6.02 11.74
CA ALA A 142 -7.68 5.28 10.71
C ALA A 142 -9.17 5.30 10.96
N ARG A 143 -9.97 5.50 9.91
CA ARG A 143 -11.42 5.40 9.93
C ARG A 143 -11.89 4.20 9.15
N VAL A 144 -12.91 3.51 9.65
CA VAL A 144 -13.51 2.32 9.06
C VAL A 144 -14.92 2.65 8.57
N HIS A 145 -15.13 2.56 7.27
CA HIS A 145 -16.45 2.69 6.65
C HIS A 145 -17.01 1.32 6.33
N VAL A 146 -18.03 0.91 7.06
CA VAL A 146 -18.78 -0.31 6.77
C VAL A 146 -19.80 0.01 5.69
N ARG A 147 -19.89 -0.85 4.66
CA ARG A 147 -20.89 -0.69 3.60
C ARG A 147 -22.24 -1.23 4.04
N ASP A 148 -23.30 -0.46 3.82
CA ASP A 148 -24.67 -0.79 4.26
C ASP A 148 -25.20 -2.09 3.65
N ASP A 149 -24.71 -2.50 2.49
CA ASP A 149 -25.11 -3.73 1.81
C ASP A 149 -24.42 -5.00 2.33
N GLY A 150 -23.50 -4.86 3.30
CA GLY A 150 -22.71 -5.96 3.86
C GLY A 150 -21.68 -6.54 2.87
N SER A 151 -21.36 -5.81 1.80
CA SER A 151 -20.35 -6.25 0.82
C SER A 151 -18.91 -6.11 1.32
N GLY A 152 -18.72 -5.38 2.44
CA GLY A 152 -17.40 -5.18 3.02
C GLY A 152 -17.24 -3.85 3.74
N CYS A 153 -15.99 -3.48 3.98
CA CYS A 153 -15.65 -2.20 4.57
C CYS A 153 -14.42 -1.59 3.89
N GLU A 154 -14.23 -0.30 4.14
CA GLU A 154 -13.06 0.43 3.72
C GLU A 154 -12.40 1.04 4.95
N VAL A 155 -11.07 0.82 5.09
CA VAL A 155 -10.26 1.43 6.14
C VAL A 155 -9.37 2.49 5.51
N ARG A 156 -9.50 3.75 5.95
CA ARG A 156 -8.70 4.88 5.48
C ARG A 156 -7.82 5.41 6.59
N VAL A 157 -6.59 5.75 6.25
CA VAL A 157 -5.73 6.55 7.13
C VAL A 157 -6.03 8.02 6.85
N GLU A 158 -6.53 8.72 7.89
CA GLU A 158 -6.85 10.13 7.84
C GLU A 158 -5.67 11.01 8.20
N ASP A 159 -4.78 10.52 9.09
CA ASP A 159 -3.67 11.29 9.62
C ASP A 159 -2.52 10.37 10.07
N MET A 160 -1.31 10.91 10.09
CA MET A 160 -0.12 10.21 10.54
C MET A 160 0.79 11.15 11.33
N GLU A 161 1.10 10.76 12.55
CA GLU A 161 2.14 11.37 13.36
C GLU A 161 3.39 10.48 13.35
N LEU A 162 4.56 11.10 13.24
CA LEU A 162 5.83 10.39 13.34
C LEU A 162 6.55 10.80 14.61
N SER A 163 6.90 9.82 15.43
CA SER A 163 7.79 9.95 16.56
C SER A 163 9.08 9.13 16.35
N GLY A 164 10.06 9.25 17.21
CA GLY A 164 11.31 8.51 17.15
C GLY A 164 12.54 9.35 17.46
N SER A 165 13.53 9.43 16.57
CA SER A 165 14.67 10.31 16.78
C SER A 165 14.25 11.78 16.67
N GLY A 166 14.80 12.68 17.50
CA GLY A 166 14.37 14.09 17.57
C GLY A 166 14.39 14.85 16.23
N VAL A 167 15.22 14.40 15.28
CA VAL A 167 15.22 14.90 13.90
C VAL A 167 13.93 14.52 13.16
N VAL A 168 13.39 13.33 13.42
CA VAL A 168 12.16 12.81 12.82
C VAL A 168 10.96 13.59 13.36
N GLU A 169 10.91 13.83 14.66
CA GLU A 169 9.84 14.63 15.29
C GLU A 169 9.80 16.04 14.72
N SER A 170 10.98 16.66 14.52
CA SER A 170 11.09 17.99 13.89
C SER A 170 10.68 18.01 12.41
N ALA A 171 10.67 16.86 11.76
CA ALA A 171 10.32 16.70 10.35
C ALA A 171 8.94 16.02 10.14
N SER A 172 8.15 15.84 11.18
CA SER A 172 6.84 15.18 11.09
C SER A 172 5.95 15.84 10.04
N ASP A 173 5.91 17.18 9.97
CA ASP A 173 5.16 17.94 8.97
C ASP A 173 5.68 17.76 7.52
N SER A 174 6.81 17.10 7.35
CA SER A 174 7.39 16.80 6.03
C SER A 174 6.92 15.50 5.44
N PHE A 175 6.06 14.75 6.13
CA PHE A 175 5.44 13.53 5.67
C PHE A 175 3.95 13.71 5.45
N GLU A 176 3.43 13.06 4.43
CA GLU A 176 2.00 12.92 4.17
C GLU A 176 1.71 11.50 3.71
N ILE A 177 0.61 10.92 4.18
CA ILE A 177 0.20 9.56 3.83
C ILE A 177 -1.20 9.55 3.25
N VAL A 178 -1.39 8.75 2.21
CA VAL A 178 -2.70 8.33 1.73
C VAL A 178 -2.73 6.82 1.73
N SER A 179 -3.57 6.24 2.57
CA SER A 179 -3.72 4.78 2.65
C SER A 179 -5.17 4.40 2.66
N VAL A 180 -5.51 3.42 1.81
CA VAL A 180 -6.84 2.84 1.71
C VAL A 180 -6.71 1.32 1.67
N ASN A 181 -7.46 0.65 2.53
CA ASN A 181 -7.63 -0.79 2.51
C ASN A 181 -9.08 -1.14 2.27
N ASN A 182 -9.39 -1.78 1.14
CA ASN A 182 -10.71 -2.31 0.83
C ASN A 182 -10.78 -3.77 1.25
N VAL A 183 -11.68 -4.07 2.17
CA VAL A 183 -12.03 -5.42 2.60
C VAL A 183 -13.35 -5.80 1.96
N THR A 184 -13.37 -6.89 1.23
CA THR A 184 -14.54 -7.42 0.53
C THR A 184 -14.60 -8.93 0.68
N TRP A 185 -15.69 -9.54 0.24
CA TRP A 185 -15.81 -10.99 0.19
C TRP A 185 -16.55 -11.41 -1.07
N ARG A 186 -16.41 -12.69 -1.44
CA ARG A 186 -17.10 -13.31 -2.57
C ARG A 186 -17.40 -14.78 -2.31
N ASP A 187 -18.34 -15.30 -3.07
CA ASP A 187 -18.62 -16.72 -3.13
C ASP A 187 -17.48 -17.49 -3.82
N ILE A 188 -17.31 -18.74 -3.44
CA ILE A 188 -16.39 -19.66 -4.10
C ILE A 188 -17.21 -20.77 -4.75
N GLU A 189 -17.02 -20.96 -6.04
CA GLU A 189 -17.64 -22.05 -6.76
C GLU A 189 -17.13 -23.40 -6.28
N LEU A 190 -18.00 -24.42 -6.26
CA LEU A 190 -17.67 -25.77 -5.75
C LEU A 190 -16.46 -26.38 -6.45
N GLU A 191 -16.29 -26.10 -7.75
CA GLU A 191 -15.16 -26.58 -8.56
C GLU A 191 -13.81 -25.99 -8.12
N ALA A 192 -13.84 -24.82 -7.50
CA ALA A 192 -12.64 -24.12 -7.00
C ALA A 192 -12.24 -24.52 -5.58
N LEU A 193 -13.03 -25.36 -4.91
CA LEU A 193 -12.71 -25.88 -3.58
C LEU A 193 -11.58 -26.92 -3.66
N THR A 194 -10.69 -26.87 -2.66
CA THR A 194 -9.72 -27.93 -2.43
C THR A 194 -10.42 -29.21 -1.96
N GLU A 195 -9.77 -30.36 -2.05
CA GLU A 195 -10.31 -31.64 -1.54
C GLU A 195 -10.68 -31.55 -0.05
N VAL A 196 -9.86 -30.86 0.77
CA VAL A 196 -10.11 -30.66 2.20
C VAL A 196 -11.36 -29.80 2.41
N GLU A 197 -11.50 -28.68 1.70
CA GLU A 197 -12.66 -27.80 1.81
C GLU A 197 -13.94 -28.52 1.35
N ARG A 198 -13.85 -29.31 0.32
CA ARG A 198 -14.97 -30.13 -0.19
C ARG A 198 -15.41 -31.17 0.83
N ALA A 199 -14.47 -31.87 1.46
CA ALA A 199 -14.77 -32.82 2.53
C ALA A 199 -15.45 -32.15 3.74
N VAL A 200 -15.08 -30.90 4.06
CA VAL A 200 -15.75 -30.11 5.13
C VAL A 200 -17.20 -29.79 4.73
N VAL A 201 -17.44 -29.35 3.50
CA VAL A 201 -18.80 -29.07 3.00
C VAL A 201 -19.64 -30.36 2.97
N ASP A 202 -19.09 -31.49 2.55
CA ASP A 202 -19.78 -32.78 2.51
C ASP A 202 -20.16 -33.30 3.91
N SER A 203 -19.33 -33.02 4.93
CA SER A 203 -19.53 -33.52 6.30
C SER A 203 -20.33 -32.57 7.18
N GLU A 204 -20.11 -31.27 7.09
CA GLU A 204 -20.69 -30.23 7.97
C GLU A 204 -21.78 -29.40 7.27
N GLY A 205 -21.90 -29.52 5.94
CA GLY A 205 -22.70 -28.62 5.11
C GLY A 205 -22.09 -27.22 5.03
N GLY A 206 -22.90 -26.28 4.52
CA GLY A 206 -22.46 -24.89 4.37
C GLY A 206 -21.69 -24.64 3.07
N GLU A 207 -20.92 -23.57 3.07
CA GLU A 207 -20.19 -23.11 1.89
C GLU A 207 -18.91 -22.37 2.28
N PHE A 208 -17.96 -22.28 1.36
CA PHE A 208 -16.79 -21.45 1.56
C PHE A 208 -16.96 -20.07 0.90
N LYS A 209 -16.57 -19.04 1.64
CA LYS A 209 -16.47 -17.66 1.15
C LYS A 209 -15.00 -17.24 1.14
N GLU A 210 -14.63 -16.35 0.23
CA GLU A 210 -13.29 -15.78 0.18
C GLU A 210 -13.34 -14.32 0.63
N MET A 211 -12.73 -14.02 1.77
CA MET A 211 -12.49 -12.66 2.23
C MET A 211 -11.21 -12.13 1.60
N MET A 212 -11.27 -10.91 1.08
CA MET A 212 -10.18 -10.26 0.35
C MET A 212 -9.87 -8.90 0.97
N SER A 213 -8.60 -8.54 0.96
CA SER A 213 -8.11 -7.23 1.37
C SER A 213 -7.21 -6.68 0.27
N GLU A 214 -7.51 -5.49 -0.22
CA GLU A 214 -6.66 -4.74 -1.16
C GLU A 214 -6.25 -3.43 -0.52
N THR A 215 -4.98 -3.34 -0.15
CA THR A 215 -4.39 -2.16 0.49
C THR A 215 -3.52 -1.41 -0.51
N ARG A 216 -3.70 -0.09 -0.58
CA ARG A 216 -2.85 0.84 -1.32
C ARG A 216 -2.34 1.90 -0.37
N VAL A 217 -1.04 2.13 -0.38
CA VAL A 217 -0.36 3.13 0.46
C VAL A 217 0.51 3.99 -0.42
N SER A 218 0.36 5.31 -0.29
CA SER A 218 1.22 6.30 -0.92
C SER A 218 1.76 7.22 0.18
N VAL A 219 3.07 7.32 0.29
CA VAL A 219 3.74 8.21 1.23
C VAL A 219 4.48 9.29 0.46
N TYR A 220 4.31 10.52 0.89
CA TYR A 220 4.93 11.71 0.33
C TYR A 220 5.85 12.32 1.38
N LEU A 221 7.06 12.67 0.96
CA LEU A 221 8.08 13.24 1.83
C LEU A 221 8.69 14.48 1.18
N ILE A 222 8.73 15.58 1.93
CA ILE A 222 9.55 16.74 1.58
C ILE A 222 10.96 16.47 2.12
N VAL A 223 11.88 16.13 1.22
CA VAL A 223 13.27 15.80 1.58
C VAL A 223 14.00 17.05 2.03
N PRO A 224 14.42 17.15 3.31
CA PRO A 224 15.10 18.33 3.82
C PRO A 224 16.40 18.63 3.08
N GLY A 225 16.81 19.91 3.03
CA GLY A 225 18.02 20.32 2.31
C GLY A 225 19.32 19.74 2.88
N TRP A 226 19.35 19.49 4.17
CA TRP A 226 20.49 18.89 4.89
C TRP A 226 20.56 17.36 4.75
N PHE A 227 19.50 16.72 4.24
CA PHE A 227 19.43 15.28 4.14
C PHE A 227 20.43 14.74 3.10
N PRO A 228 21.32 13.81 3.48
CA PRO A 228 22.45 13.42 2.65
C PRO A 228 22.09 12.59 1.41
N PHE A 229 20.84 12.09 1.36
CA PHE A 229 20.40 11.22 0.29
C PHE A 229 19.71 11.98 -0.84
N THR A 230 19.82 11.47 -2.05
CA THR A 230 19.08 11.99 -3.20
C THR A 230 17.60 11.60 -3.12
N VAL A 231 16.73 12.35 -3.79
CA VAL A 231 15.30 11.99 -3.90
C VAL A 231 15.12 10.56 -4.39
N LYS A 232 15.86 10.17 -5.43
CA LYS A 232 15.78 8.82 -6.02
C LYS A 232 16.17 7.71 -5.04
N SER A 233 17.23 7.94 -4.24
CA SER A 233 17.64 7.00 -3.19
C SER A 233 16.59 6.89 -2.11
N THR A 234 16.05 8.04 -1.65
CA THR A 234 14.98 8.11 -0.66
C THR A 234 13.73 7.36 -1.14
N GLU A 235 13.30 7.56 -2.39
CA GLU A 235 12.16 6.85 -2.98
C GLU A 235 12.37 5.34 -3.04
N ARG A 236 13.58 4.90 -3.41
CA ARG A 236 13.91 3.47 -3.49
C ARG A 236 13.82 2.82 -2.12
N THR A 237 14.47 3.41 -1.11
CA THR A 237 14.46 2.87 0.26
C THR A 237 13.06 2.98 0.87
N GLY A 238 12.36 4.10 0.70
CA GLY A 238 10.99 4.28 1.18
C GLY A 238 10.03 3.25 0.61
N ARG A 239 10.12 2.98 -0.69
CA ARG A 239 9.31 1.93 -1.34
C ARG A 239 9.61 0.54 -0.76
N PHE A 240 10.88 0.22 -0.50
CA PHE A 240 11.26 -1.04 0.12
C PHE A 240 10.62 -1.17 1.51
N VAL A 241 10.77 -0.16 2.38
CA VAL A 241 10.22 -0.16 3.74
C VAL A 241 8.69 -0.27 3.72
N VAL A 242 7.98 0.56 2.94
CA VAL A 242 6.51 0.51 2.88
C VAL A 242 6.02 -0.84 2.35
N ASN A 243 6.70 -1.44 1.37
CA ASN A 243 6.37 -2.79 0.90
C ASN A 243 6.56 -3.84 1.99
N GLN A 244 7.63 -3.77 2.79
CA GLN A 244 7.85 -4.68 3.90
C GLN A 244 6.71 -4.57 4.93
N VAL A 245 6.35 -3.36 5.33
CA VAL A 245 5.25 -3.11 6.27
C VAL A 245 3.93 -3.69 5.74
N VAL A 246 3.50 -3.34 4.52
CA VAL A 246 2.20 -3.83 3.98
C VAL A 246 2.20 -5.32 3.73
N ASN A 247 3.36 -5.92 3.38
CA ASN A 247 3.48 -7.37 3.19
C ASN A 247 3.33 -8.15 4.49
N GLN A 248 3.63 -7.55 5.64
CA GLN A 248 3.45 -8.18 6.95
C GLN A 248 2.08 -7.87 7.55
N VAL A 249 1.68 -6.60 7.56
CA VAL A 249 0.45 -6.14 8.22
C VAL A 249 -0.81 -6.68 7.53
N VAL A 250 -0.89 -6.58 6.20
CA VAL A 250 -2.13 -6.91 5.48
C VAL A 250 -2.53 -8.40 5.61
N PRO A 251 -1.63 -9.38 5.46
CA PRO A 251 -2.00 -10.78 5.68
C PRO A 251 -2.33 -11.10 7.14
N LYS A 252 -1.62 -10.47 8.11
CA LYS A 252 -1.92 -10.65 9.54
C LYS A 252 -3.31 -10.13 9.87
N PHE A 253 -3.63 -8.91 9.43
CA PHE A 253 -4.96 -8.32 9.57
C PHE A 253 -6.06 -9.23 9.03
N LEU A 254 -5.92 -9.72 7.79
CA LEU A 254 -6.93 -10.58 7.19
C LEU A 254 -7.05 -11.93 7.91
N THR A 255 -5.95 -12.47 8.43
CA THR A 255 -5.98 -13.69 9.24
C THR A 255 -6.77 -13.47 10.53
N GLN A 256 -6.54 -12.36 11.23
CA GLN A 256 -7.28 -12.02 12.45
C GLN A 256 -8.75 -11.77 12.16
N LEU A 257 -9.07 -11.06 11.07
CA LEU A 257 -10.45 -10.83 10.65
C LEU A 257 -11.21 -12.13 10.38
N THR A 258 -10.57 -13.08 9.70
CA THR A 258 -11.19 -14.39 9.42
C THR A 258 -11.34 -15.24 10.68
N GLU A 259 -10.41 -15.15 11.63
CA GLU A 259 -10.52 -15.81 12.91
C GLU A 259 -11.62 -15.19 13.79
N ASP A 260 -11.74 -13.87 13.80
CA ASP A 260 -12.83 -13.17 14.49
C ASP A 260 -14.20 -13.55 13.91
N TYR A 261 -14.34 -13.58 12.58
CA TYR A 261 -15.55 -14.10 11.94
C TYR A 261 -15.87 -15.52 12.39
N ARG A 262 -14.89 -16.41 12.43
CA ARG A 262 -15.08 -17.81 12.83
C ARG A 262 -15.64 -17.96 14.24
N ARG A 263 -15.13 -17.17 15.19
CA ARG A 263 -15.64 -17.11 16.56
C ARG A 263 -17.04 -16.53 16.61
N TRP A 264 -17.25 -15.39 15.97
CA TRP A 264 -18.53 -14.74 15.92
C TRP A 264 -19.62 -15.61 15.27
N SER A 265 -19.31 -16.28 14.18
CA SER A 265 -20.26 -17.16 13.47
C SER A 265 -20.65 -18.38 14.30
N SER A 266 -19.85 -18.79 15.25
CA SER A 266 -20.17 -19.86 16.22
C SER A 266 -20.93 -19.37 17.47
N GLY A 267 -21.28 -18.08 17.55
CA GLY A 267 -22.06 -17.50 18.66
C GLY A 267 -21.23 -16.97 19.82
N ASP A 268 -19.90 -16.85 19.66
CA ASP A 268 -19.04 -16.22 20.66
C ASP A 268 -19.12 -14.70 20.54
N ASP A 269 -20.00 -14.09 21.33
CA ASP A 269 -20.16 -12.63 21.40
C ASP A 269 -19.20 -12.00 22.45
N SER A 270 -18.49 -12.81 23.22
CA SER A 270 -17.51 -12.36 24.23
C SER A 270 -16.08 -12.25 23.67
N ARG A 271 -15.92 -12.21 22.35
CA ARG A 271 -14.64 -12.19 21.67
C ARG A 271 -13.73 -11.10 22.23
N ALA A 272 -12.66 -11.53 22.89
CA ALA A 272 -11.59 -10.63 23.26
C ALA A 272 -10.79 -10.28 22.00
N ALA A 273 -10.26 -9.06 21.97
CA ALA A 273 -9.29 -8.67 20.98
C ALA A 273 -8.20 -9.73 20.86
N THR A 274 -7.99 -10.26 19.67
CA THR A 274 -6.85 -11.11 19.37
C THR A 274 -5.60 -10.25 19.26
N GLY A 275 -5.36 -9.49 20.35
CA GLY A 275 -4.31 -8.50 20.44
C GLY A 275 -2.94 -9.15 20.49
N GLY A 276 -1.94 -8.39 20.15
CA GLY A 276 -0.54 -8.70 20.19
C GLY A 276 0.06 -8.88 18.80
N GLY A 277 0.88 -7.94 18.38
CA GLY A 277 1.77 -8.10 17.24
C GLY A 277 1.16 -7.95 15.85
N MET A 278 -0.09 -7.48 15.69
CA MET A 278 -0.61 -7.21 14.34
C MET A 278 0.23 -6.16 13.60
N PHE A 279 0.65 -5.15 14.34
CA PHE A 279 1.45 -4.04 13.82
C PHE A 279 2.93 -4.14 14.18
N ASP A 280 3.37 -5.27 14.77
CA ASP A 280 4.77 -5.57 14.98
C ASP A 280 5.40 -5.93 13.63
N CYS A 281 6.05 -4.97 13.03
CA CYS A 281 6.76 -5.13 11.78
C CYS A 281 8.25 -5.28 12.07
N GLU A 282 8.80 -6.47 11.89
CA GLU A 282 10.24 -6.64 11.79
C GLU A 282 10.69 -6.19 10.39
N VAL A 283 11.06 -4.93 10.29
CA VAL A 283 11.80 -4.43 9.12
C VAL A 283 13.25 -4.85 9.35
N GLY A 284 13.63 -6.00 8.76
CA GLY A 284 14.98 -6.54 8.89
C GLY A 284 16.03 -5.54 8.44
N GLU A 285 17.09 -5.42 9.21
CA GLU A 285 18.34 -4.72 8.87
C GLU A 285 19.11 -5.47 7.76
N GLU A 286 18.47 -5.91 6.69
CA GLU A 286 19.22 -6.32 5.52
C GLU A 286 19.78 -5.06 4.89
N GLU A 287 21.09 -4.91 5.06
CA GLU A 287 21.94 -3.86 4.56
C GLU A 287 21.52 -3.39 3.16
N CYS A 288 20.85 -2.24 3.09
CA CYS A 288 20.85 -1.43 1.89
C CYS A 288 22.26 -0.80 1.73
N VAL A 289 23.29 -1.63 1.57
CA VAL A 289 24.59 -1.17 1.12
C VAL A 289 24.42 -0.73 -0.33
N VAL A 290 24.19 0.55 -0.52
CA VAL A 290 24.34 1.21 -1.81
C VAL A 290 25.83 1.11 -2.15
N GLN A 291 26.23 0.08 -2.88
CA GLN A 291 27.51 0.10 -3.56
C GLN A 291 27.45 1.22 -4.61
N ASP A 292 28.03 2.32 -4.25
CA ASP A 292 28.29 3.45 -5.16
C ASP A 292 29.39 3.00 -6.12
N SER A 293 28.96 2.42 -7.25
CA SER A 293 29.88 2.08 -8.34
C SER A 293 30.15 3.33 -9.15
N THR A 294 30.95 4.22 -8.58
CA THR A 294 31.63 5.26 -9.33
C THR A 294 33.08 4.78 -9.60
N LYS A 295 33.31 4.24 -10.80
CA LYS A 295 34.56 4.31 -11.51
C LYS A 295 34.32 4.55 -12.98
#